data_471fc21a300aebaadad8e76e4da3e06a
#
_entry.id   471fc21a300aebaadad8e76e4da3e06a
#
_cell.length_a   1.000
_cell.length_b   1.000
_cell.length_c   1.000
_cell.angle_alpha   90.00
_cell.angle_beta   90.00
_cell.angle_gamma   90.00
#
_symmetry.space_group_name_H-M   'P 1'
#
loop_
_entity.id
_entity.type
_entity.pdbx_description
1 polymer ?
#
loop_
_entity_poly.entity_id
_entity_poly.type
_entity_poly.pdbx_seq_one_letter_code
_entity_poly.pdbx_strand_id
1 'polypeptide(L)' 'MQTREKGNISEAKILAAFVDAGYLVSLPFGDGHKYDLVIDDGLSLQRVQCKTG' A
#
# COMPACT_ATOMS: atom_id res chain seq x y z
N MET A 1 -20.81 -5.85 -3.74
CA MET A 1 -19.60 -5.06 -3.39
C MET A 1 -19.14 -4.28 -4.60
N GLN A 2 -18.84 -3.00 -4.41
CA GLN A 2 -18.35 -2.18 -5.50
C GLN A 2 -16.87 -2.43 -5.75
N THR A 3 -16.42 -2.23 -6.98
CA THR A 3 -15.04 -2.46 -7.36
C THR A 3 -14.06 -1.65 -6.50
N ARG A 4 -14.44 -0.42 -6.16
CA ARG A 4 -13.62 0.46 -5.32
C ARG A 4 -13.38 -0.16 -3.94
N GLU A 5 -14.42 -0.72 -3.32
CA GLU A 5 -14.29 -1.34 -2.01
C GLU A 5 -13.40 -2.56 -2.07
N LYS A 6 -13.52 -3.33 -3.14
CA LYS A 6 -12.70 -4.52 -3.35
C LYS A 6 -11.22 -4.15 -3.46
N GLY A 7 -10.90 -3.08 -4.17
CA GLY A 7 -9.54 -2.58 -4.28
C GLY A 7 -8.99 -2.12 -2.94
N ASN A 8 -9.82 -1.43 -2.15
CA ASN A 8 -9.41 -0.96 -0.83
C ASN A 8 -9.14 -2.12 0.12
N ILE A 9 -9.93 -3.19 0.04
CA ILE A 9 -9.72 -4.37 0.87
C ILE A 9 -8.37 -5.02 0.54
N SER A 10 -8.06 -5.16 -0.74
CA SER A 10 -6.78 -5.73 -1.18
C SER A 10 -5.60 -4.90 -0.71
N GLU A 11 -5.70 -3.58 -0.83
CA GLU A 11 -4.65 -2.67 -0.39
C GLU A 11 -4.44 -2.77 1.12
N ALA A 12 -5.53 -2.85 1.89
CA ALA A 12 -5.45 -2.96 3.33
C ALA A 12 -4.77 -4.25 3.76
N LYS A 13 -5.02 -5.35 3.06
CA LYS A 13 -4.37 -6.62 3.36
C LYS A 13 -2.87 -6.57 3.10
N ILE A 14 -2.47 -5.94 2.02
CA ILE A 14 -1.06 -5.80 1.68
C ILE A 14 -0.36 -4.89 2.69
N LEU A 15 -1.02 -3.80 3.07
CA LEU A 15 -0.49 -2.90 4.09
C LEU A 15 -0.26 -3.64 5.41
N ALA A 16 -1.25 -4.41 5.84
CA ALA A 16 -1.16 -5.18 7.08
C ALA A 16 -0.02 -6.18 7.03
N ALA A 17 0.20 -6.81 5.88
CA ALA A 17 1.29 -7.77 5.71
C ALA A 17 2.65 -7.09 5.87
N PHE A 18 2.83 -5.90 5.33
CA PHE A 18 4.07 -5.16 5.48
C PHE A 18 4.30 -4.73 6.93
N VAL A 19 3.24 -4.26 7.60
CA VAL A 19 3.33 -3.88 9.01
C VAL A 19 3.73 -5.08 9.86
N ASP A 20 3.12 -6.23 9.60
CA ASP A 20 3.44 -7.47 10.30
C ASP A 20 4.90 -7.89 10.09
N ALA A 21 5.44 -7.61 8.91
CA ALA A 21 6.82 -7.94 8.59
C ALA A 21 7.84 -6.96 9.19
N GLY A 22 7.35 -5.90 9.85
CA GLY A 22 8.23 -4.94 10.52
C GLY A 22 8.55 -3.70 9.72
N TYR A 23 7.89 -3.48 8.59
CA TYR A 23 8.09 -2.27 7.80
C TYR A 23 7.25 -1.12 8.34
N LEU A 24 7.79 0.09 8.21
CA LEU A 24 6.97 1.29 8.37
C LEU A 24 6.30 1.57 7.03
N VAL A 25 5.01 1.87 7.08
CA VAL A 25 4.22 2.07 5.87
C VAL A 25 3.68 3.48 5.85
N SER A 26 3.82 4.16 4.71
CA SER A 26 3.28 5.50 4.49
C SER A 26 2.33 5.46 3.32
N LEU A 27 1.28 6.28 3.38
CA LEU A 27 0.28 6.38 2.32
C LEU A 27 0.43 7.72 1.61
N PRO A 28 0.33 7.73 0.27
CA PRO A 28 0.38 8.98 -0.46
C PRO A 28 -0.88 9.79 -0.19
N PHE A 29 -0.72 11.10 -0.14
CA PHE A 29 -1.82 12.03 0.09
C PHE A 29 -2.28 12.61 -1.25
N GLY A 30 -3.59 12.72 -1.43
CA GLY A 30 -4.17 13.34 -2.60
C GLY A 30 -4.39 12.36 -3.74
N ASP A 31 -4.69 12.92 -4.92
CA ASP A 31 -5.00 12.15 -6.12
C ASP A 31 -3.82 12.18 -7.10
N GLY A 32 -3.87 11.32 -8.10
CA GLY A 32 -2.88 11.34 -9.19
C GLY A 32 -1.57 10.65 -8.89
N HIS A 33 -1.43 10.02 -7.74
CA HIS A 33 -0.21 9.29 -7.41
C HIS A 33 -0.15 7.98 -8.21
N LYS A 34 1.09 7.53 -8.48
CA LYS A 34 1.34 6.34 -9.30
C LYS A 34 1.67 5.10 -8.48
N TYR A 35 1.60 5.20 -7.18
CA TYR A 35 1.87 4.09 -6.28
C TYR A 35 0.83 4.11 -5.17
N ASP A 36 0.63 2.97 -4.54
CA ASP A 36 -0.42 2.83 -3.53
C ASP A 36 0.10 3.04 -2.12
N LEU A 37 1.35 2.70 -1.88
CA LEU A 37 1.96 2.91 -0.57
C LEU A 37 3.47 2.96 -0.68
N VAL A 38 4.10 3.42 0.38
CA VAL A 38 5.55 3.47 0.50
C VAL A 38 5.94 2.67 1.73
N ILE A 39 6.93 1.79 1.58
CA ILE A 39 7.45 1.04 2.71
C ILE A 39 8.87 1.50 3.03
N ASP A 40 9.22 1.45 4.31
CA ASP A 40 10.53 1.82 4.82
C ASP A 40 11.07 0.63 5.61
N ASP A 41 12.16 0.06 5.14
CA ASP A 41 12.78 -1.08 5.77
C ASP A 41 13.88 -0.69 6.78
N GLY A 42 14.03 0.61 7.05
CA GLY A 42 15.07 1.14 7.93
C GLY A 42 16.32 1.60 7.19
N LEU A 43 16.49 1.17 5.94
CA LEU A 43 17.63 1.53 5.11
C LEU A 43 17.23 2.31 3.87
N SER A 44 16.06 2.03 3.31
CA SER A 44 15.60 2.66 2.10
C SER A 44 14.08 2.72 2.06
N LEU A 45 13.57 3.62 1.23
CA LEU A 45 12.15 3.75 0.96
C LEU A 45 11.84 3.13 -0.38
N GLN A 46 10.75 2.36 -0.45
CA GLN A 46 10.33 1.72 -1.68
C GLN A 46 8.85 2.01 -1.95
N ARG A 47 8.55 2.35 -3.19
CA ARG A 47 7.18 2.56 -3.62
C ARG A 47 6.56 1.22 -4.01
N VAL A 48 5.35 0.98 -3.57
CA VAL A 48 4.65 -0.27 -3.85
C VAL A 48 3.36 0.04 -4.58
N GLN A 49 3.13 -0.67 -5.67
CA GLN A 49 1.91 -0.57 -6.43
C GLN A 49 1.15 -1.89 -6.28
N CYS A 50 -0.07 -1.81 -5.77
CA CYS A 50 -0.93 -2.98 -5.60
C CYS A 50 -1.77 -3.16 -6.86
N LYS A 51 -1.73 -4.35 -7.42
CA LYS A 51 -2.54 -4.65 -8.61
C LYS A 51 -3.58 -5.69 -8.24
N THR A 52 -4.84 -5.34 -8.48
CA THR A 52 -5.94 -6.27 -8.40
C THR A 52 -6.33 -6.60 -9.83
N GLY A 53 -5.99 -7.78 -10.22
CA GLY A 53 -6.24 -8.12 -11.60
C GLY A 53 -7.17 -9.24 -11.80
#